data_cef90b44cfb3256018b23fdbc145c905
#
_entry.id   cef90b44cfb3256018b23fdbc145c905
#
_cell.length_a   1.000
_cell.length_b   1.000
_cell.length_c   1.000
_cell.angle_alpha   90.00
_cell.angle_beta   90.00
_cell.angle_gamma   90.00
#
_symmetry.space_group_name_H-M   'P 1'
#
loop_
_entity.id
_entity.type
_entity.pdbx_description
1 polymer ?
#
loop_
_entity_poly.entity_id
_entity_poly.type
_entity_poly.pdbx_seq_one_letter_code
_entity_poly.pdbx_strand_id
1 'polypeptide(L)'
;DFYYKKIMQKFHNKIDYLNLDNLTEQKYTKPIFIIGLPRTGSTLIESIISTDNNNYLSFGESSFFHMGILEQIKKKNLFNNENYFNVNKIQLDIRELKDYLYKRYSQFSSSENEKEIIDKSLDNFFNIETILKVFPDAKIINSTRNIYDNIIAIYEKLLAKLSWAHTIKDILDYIDIYLRIMDYYKKKYPQNIITISLESLNNDKYIETKKIFEFCDLSWNEEIFEFHKRDNLYIKTSSNVQLRTGIQSYDYNKYKRYYSLFKDYKKNYDWLNN
;
A
#
# COMPACT_ATOMS: atom_id res chain seq x y z
N ASP A 1 -2.54 13.54 10.28
CA ASP A 1 -2.47 12.26 9.57
C ASP A 1 -3.37 11.19 10.20
N PHE A 2 -3.23 10.91 11.50
CA PHE A 2 -4.14 10.04 12.25
C PHE A 2 -5.61 10.48 12.16
N TYR A 3 -5.82 11.77 12.20
CA TYR A 3 -7.13 12.40 12.06
C TYR A 3 -7.76 12.11 10.69
N TYR A 4 -6.96 12.25 9.63
CA TYR A 4 -7.37 11.93 8.27
C TYR A 4 -7.73 10.44 8.12
N LYS A 5 -6.92 9.55 8.67
CA LYS A 5 -7.15 8.10 8.62
C LYS A 5 -8.42 7.68 9.37
N LYS A 6 -8.73 8.31 10.52
CA LYS A 6 -10.04 8.15 11.18
C LYS A 6 -11.21 8.66 10.34
N ILE A 7 -11.01 9.77 9.64
CA ILE A 7 -12.03 10.31 8.72
C ILE A 7 -12.22 9.31 7.57
N MET A 8 -11.17 8.86 6.91
CA MET A 8 -11.26 7.91 5.79
C MET A 8 -11.92 6.60 6.20
N GLN A 9 -11.60 6.08 7.38
CA GLN A 9 -12.28 4.90 7.93
C GLN A 9 -13.80 5.11 8.12
N LYS A 10 -14.21 6.30 8.58
CA LYS A 10 -15.65 6.63 8.72
C LYS A 10 -16.33 6.82 7.37
N PHE A 11 -15.61 7.35 6.38
CA PHE A 11 -16.15 7.65 5.06
C PHE A 11 -16.11 6.48 4.10
N HIS A 12 -15.36 5.45 4.39
CA HIS A 12 -15.26 4.26 3.57
C HIS A 12 -16.61 3.72 3.07
N ASN A 13 -17.66 3.79 3.89
CA ASN A 13 -19.02 3.39 3.53
C ASN A 13 -19.92 4.55 3.06
N LYS A 14 -19.38 5.76 2.88
CA LYS A 14 -20.15 6.98 2.58
C LYS A 14 -19.66 7.73 1.34
N ILE A 15 -18.81 7.09 0.52
CA ILE A 15 -18.33 7.69 -0.73
C ILE A 15 -19.34 7.42 -1.83
N ASP A 16 -19.81 8.49 -2.46
CA ASP A 16 -20.61 8.49 -3.66
C ASP A 16 -19.70 8.74 -4.86
N TYR A 17 -19.65 7.80 -5.80
CA TYR A 17 -18.83 7.93 -6.99
C TYR A 17 -19.65 8.48 -8.14
N LEU A 18 -19.19 9.60 -8.74
CA LEU A 18 -19.79 10.25 -9.88
C LEU A 18 -19.00 9.93 -11.16
N ASN A 19 -19.67 10.02 -12.31
CA ASN A 19 -19.06 9.89 -13.65
C ASN A 19 -18.32 8.56 -13.90
N LEU A 20 -18.89 7.44 -13.40
CA LEU A 20 -18.33 6.09 -13.60
C LEU A 20 -18.40 5.66 -15.08
N ASP A 21 -19.48 6.02 -15.80
CA ASP A 21 -19.83 5.49 -17.13
C ASP A 21 -19.05 6.14 -18.28
N ASN A 22 -18.27 7.19 -18.02
CA ASN A 22 -17.58 7.98 -19.04
C ASN A 22 -16.06 7.77 -19.08
N LEU A 23 -15.56 6.61 -18.65
CA LEU A 23 -14.13 6.29 -18.61
C LEU A 23 -13.67 5.70 -19.96
N THR A 24 -13.69 6.49 -21.04
CA THR A 24 -13.50 6.00 -22.41
C THR A 24 -12.05 5.72 -22.82
N GLU A 25 -11.05 6.27 -22.14
CA GLU A 25 -9.63 5.98 -22.43
C GLU A 25 -8.87 5.62 -21.15
N GLN A 26 -8.32 4.42 -21.13
CA GLN A 26 -7.41 3.99 -20.07
C GLN A 26 -5.97 4.10 -20.56
N LYS A 27 -5.27 5.13 -20.14
CA LYS A 27 -3.83 5.29 -20.39
C LYS A 27 -3.02 4.21 -19.66
N TYR A 28 -3.41 3.91 -18.40
CA TYR A 28 -2.83 2.85 -17.60
C TYR A 28 -3.88 1.74 -17.44
N THR A 29 -3.57 0.57 -17.98
CA THR A 29 -4.54 -0.54 -18.05
C THR A 29 -4.39 -1.53 -16.91
N LYS A 30 -3.15 -1.78 -16.47
CA LYS A 30 -2.82 -2.77 -15.43
C LYS A 30 -1.88 -2.20 -14.35
N PRO A 31 -2.25 -1.09 -13.68
CA PRO A 31 -1.40 -0.54 -12.63
C PRO A 31 -1.29 -1.49 -11.45
N ILE A 32 -0.10 -1.53 -10.82
CA ILE A 32 0.18 -2.35 -9.66
C ILE A 32 0.25 -1.44 -8.41
N PHE A 33 -0.54 -1.78 -7.41
CA PHE A 33 -0.53 -1.09 -6.11
C PHE A 33 0.03 -2.02 -5.04
N ILE A 34 1.06 -1.56 -4.33
CA ILE A 34 1.62 -2.28 -3.18
C ILE A 34 1.17 -1.56 -1.91
N ILE A 35 0.37 -2.26 -1.11
CA ILE A 35 -0.26 -1.74 0.11
C ILE A 35 0.15 -2.56 1.33
N GLY A 36 -0.17 -2.07 2.51
CA GLY A 36 0.07 -2.80 3.77
C GLY A 36 0.52 -1.89 4.90
N LEU A 37 1.06 -2.51 5.94
CA LEU A 37 1.67 -1.78 7.04
C LEU A 37 3.15 -1.46 6.74
N PRO A 38 3.73 -0.43 7.37
CA PRO A 38 5.17 -0.22 7.31
C PRO A 38 5.95 -1.45 7.80
N ARG A 39 7.13 -1.68 7.26
CA ARG A 39 8.06 -2.76 7.69
C ARG A 39 7.61 -4.20 7.36
N THR A 40 6.73 -4.37 6.39
CA THR A 40 6.23 -5.67 5.90
C THR A 40 6.96 -6.20 4.66
N GLY A 41 8.03 -5.54 4.22
CA GLY A 41 8.78 -5.96 3.02
C GLY A 41 8.24 -5.38 1.70
N SER A 42 7.34 -4.41 1.75
CA SER A 42 6.76 -3.75 0.56
C SER A 42 7.81 -3.18 -0.40
N THR A 43 8.92 -2.64 0.13
CA THR A 43 10.03 -2.13 -0.70
C THR A 43 10.81 -3.26 -1.39
N LEU A 44 10.90 -4.44 -0.78
CA LEU A 44 11.47 -5.62 -1.42
C LEU A 44 10.60 -6.07 -2.60
N ILE A 45 9.29 -6.16 -2.39
CA ILE A 45 8.32 -6.49 -3.46
C ILE A 45 8.43 -5.48 -4.61
N GLU A 46 8.42 -4.18 -4.29
CA GLU A 46 8.60 -3.11 -5.29
C GLU A 46 9.89 -3.28 -6.08
N SER A 47 11.02 -3.54 -5.41
CA SER A 47 12.32 -3.70 -6.05
C SER A 47 12.36 -4.91 -6.99
N ILE A 48 11.71 -6.01 -6.63
CA ILE A 48 11.60 -7.22 -7.44
C ILE A 48 10.76 -6.96 -8.69
N ILE A 49 9.57 -6.36 -8.54
CA ILE A 49 8.67 -6.09 -9.67
C ILE A 49 9.27 -5.04 -10.62
N SER A 50 9.92 -4.01 -10.05
CA SER A 50 10.57 -2.94 -10.83
C SER A 50 11.75 -3.44 -11.66
N THR A 51 12.07 -4.75 -11.65
CA THR A 51 13.07 -5.32 -12.58
C THR A 51 12.61 -5.22 -14.03
N ASP A 52 11.34 -5.24 -14.30
CA ASP A 52 10.78 -4.94 -15.63
C ASP A 52 10.67 -3.42 -15.89
N ASN A 53 11.83 -2.77 -15.97
CA ASN A 53 11.89 -1.32 -16.22
C ASN A 53 11.39 -0.90 -17.61
N ASN A 54 11.18 -1.85 -18.53
CA ASN A 54 10.73 -1.52 -19.89
C ASN A 54 9.24 -1.21 -19.90
N ASN A 55 8.46 -1.93 -19.09
CA ASN A 55 7.00 -1.87 -19.09
C ASN A 55 6.40 -1.11 -17.90
N TYR A 56 7.14 -0.99 -16.80
CA TYR A 56 6.65 -0.37 -15.57
C TYR A 56 7.55 0.75 -15.04
N LEU A 57 6.92 1.77 -14.46
CA LEU A 57 7.58 2.86 -13.75
C LEU A 57 7.11 2.87 -12.29
N SER A 58 8.06 2.76 -11.36
CA SER A 58 7.74 2.83 -9.93
C SER A 58 7.77 4.26 -9.42
N PHE A 59 6.72 4.62 -8.67
CA PHE A 59 6.54 5.91 -8.02
C PHE A 59 6.81 5.88 -6.51
N GLY A 60 7.13 4.71 -5.94
CA GLY A 60 7.35 4.57 -4.52
C GLY A 60 6.14 5.01 -3.69
N GLU A 61 6.39 5.72 -2.60
CA GLU A 61 5.36 6.26 -1.70
C GLU A 61 4.87 7.64 -2.19
N SER A 62 4.31 7.68 -3.41
CA SER A 62 3.88 8.93 -4.08
C SER A 62 2.70 9.61 -3.40
N SER A 63 1.82 8.84 -2.76
CA SER A 63 0.56 9.30 -2.15
C SER A 63 -0.38 10.06 -3.12
N PHE A 64 -0.27 9.84 -4.42
CA PHE A 64 -1.03 10.60 -5.42
C PHE A 64 -2.53 10.36 -5.31
N PHE A 65 -2.98 9.13 -5.03
CA PHE A 65 -4.39 8.85 -4.77
C PHE A 65 -4.95 9.66 -3.61
N HIS A 66 -4.23 9.63 -2.50
CA HIS A 66 -4.57 10.38 -1.31
C HIS A 66 -4.68 11.89 -1.59
N MET A 67 -3.69 12.43 -2.29
CA MET A 67 -3.67 13.87 -2.63
C MET A 67 -4.81 14.25 -3.58
N GLY A 68 -5.12 13.42 -4.58
CA GLY A 68 -6.23 13.66 -5.50
C GLY A 68 -7.58 13.68 -4.81
N ILE A 69 -7.82 12.73 -3.89
CA ILE A 69 -9.03 12.70 -3.05
C ILE A 69 -9.14 13.95 -2.19
N LEU A 70 -8.03 14.33 -1.50
CA LEU A 70 -8.00 15.53 -0.67
C LEU A 70 -8.27 16.80 -1.47
N GLU A 71 -7.74 16.89 -2.69
CA GLU A 71 -7.96 18.05 -3.55
C GLU A 71 -9.43 18.23 -3.91
N GLN A 72 -10.13 17.13 -4.24
CA GLN A 72 -11.58 17.19 -4.50
C GLN A 72 -12.38 17.55 -3.24
N ILE A 73 -12.03 16.98 -2.08
CA ILE A 73 -12.67 17.29 -0.81
C ILE A 73 -12.50 18.77 -0.49
N LYS A 74 -11.30 19.33 -0.70
CA LYS A 74 -10.99 20.75 -0.47
C LYS A 74 -11.77 21.67 -1.41
N LYS A 75 -11.79 21.36 -2.72
CA LYS A 75 -12.53 22.15 -3.73
C LYS A 75 -14.03 22.26 -3.42
N LYS A 76 -14.61 21.20 -2.89
CA LYS A 76 -16.05 21.15 -2.54
C LYS A 76 -16.38 21.78 -1.18
N ASN A 77 -15.40 22.46 -0.53
CA ASN A 77 -15.54 23.06 0.82
C ASN A 77 -16.11 22.10 1.88
N LEU A 78 -15.81 20.80 1.73
CA LEU A 78 -16.29 19.78 2.69
C LEU A 78 -15.58 19.86 4.03
N PHE A 79 -14.54 20.70 4.15
CA PHE A 79 -13.88 21.07 5.40
C PHE A 79 -14.36 22.45 5.87
N ASN A 80 -15.55 22.53 6.42
CA ASN A 80 -15.93 23.70 7.21
C ASN A 80 -15.36 23.60 8.62
N ASN A 81 -14.77 24.71 9.12
CA ASN A 81 -13.97 24.79 10.34
C ASN A 81 -14.70 24.30 11.63
N GLU A 82 -16.01 24.09 11.60
CA GLU A 82 -16.79 23.74 12.79
C GLU A 82 -17.32 22.29 12.80
N ASN A 83 -17.28 21.57 11.68
CA ASN A 83 -17.95 20.27 11.58
C ASN A 83 -17.19 19.22 10.75
N TYR A 84 -15.90 19.00 10.99
CA TYR A 84 -15.12 17.91 10.37
C TYR A 84 -15.74 16.51 10.53
N PHE A 85 -16.69 16.34 11.44
CA PHE A 85 -17.31 15.07 11.77
C PHE A 85 -18.72 14.88 11.19
N ASN A 86 -19.33 15.93 10.62
CA ASN A 86 -20.72 15.91 10.13
C ASN A 86 -20.87 15.78 8.61
N VAL A 87 -19.81 15.46 7.88
CA VAL A 87 -19.94 15.17 6.45
C VAL A 87 -20.69 13.85 6.28
N ASN A 88 -21.96 13.94 5.94
CA ASN A 88 -22.82 12.77 5.80
C ASN A 88 -22.47 11.93 4.56
N LYS A 89 -21.84 12.53 3.53
CA LYS A 89 -21.50 11.86 2.28
C LYS A 89 -20.39 12.60 1.54
N ILE A 90 -19.33 11.91 1.14
CA ILE A 90 -18.32 12.45 0.23
C ILE A 90 -18.67 12.01 -1.19
N GLN A 91 -18.71 12.96 -2.13
CA GLN A 91 -18.83 12.70 -3.55
C GLN A 91 -17.47 12.82 -4.20
N LEU A 92 -16.99 11.74 -4.80
CA LEU A 92 -15.79 11.72 -5.61
C LEU A 92 -16.15 11.61 -7.09
N ASP A 93 -15.67 12.56 -7.87
CA ASP A 93 -15.72 12.51 -9.33
C ASP A 93 -14.56 11.64 -9.83
N ILE A 94 -14.89 10.48 -10.39
CA ILE A 94 -13.88 9.51 -10.84
C ILE A 94 -13.12 10.01 -12.07
N ARG A 95 -13.79 10.74 -12.97
CA ARG A 95 -13.13 11.34 -14.13
C ARG A 95 -12.11 12.38 -13.67
N GLU A 96 -12.51 13.32 -12.81
CA GLU A 96 -11.60 14.36 -12.29
C GLU A 96 -10.42 13.73 -11.54
N LEU A 97 -10.66 12.67 -10.77
CA LEU A 97 -9.60 11.95 -10.07
C LEU A 97 -8.64 11.26 -11.05
N LYS A 98 -9.17 10.61 -12.08
CA LYS A 98 -8.38 9.96 -13.15
C LYS A 98 -7.50 10.97 -13.86
N ASP A 99 -8.05 12.12 -14.28
CA ASP A 99 -7.30 13.18 -14.95
C ASP A 99 -6.18 13.74 -14.07
N TYR A 100 -6.47 13.94 -12.77
CA TYR A 100 -5.46 14.34 -11.79
C TYR A 100 -4.31 13.33 -11.71
N LEU A 101 -4.63 12.04 -11.57
CA LEU A 101 -3.64 10.97 -11.47
C LEU A 101 -2.80 10.85 -12.75
N TYR A 102 -3.43 10.89 -13.92
CA TYR A 102 -2.73 10.84 -15.20
C TYR A 102 -1.75 12.00 -15.35
N LYS A 103 -2.17 13.22 -14.99
CA LYS A 103 -1.30 14.38 -14.98
C LYS A 103 -0.11 14.20 -14.01
N ARG A 104 -0.35 13.63 -12.82
CA ARG A 104 0.74 13.40 -11.84
C ARG A 104 1.72 12.33 -12.32
N TYR A 105 1.23 11.20 -12.79
CA TYR A 105 2.10 10.12 -13.26
C TYR A 105 2.88 10.54 -14.53
N SER A 106 2.27 11.27 -15.46
CA SER A 106 2.94 11.74 -16.68
C SER A 106 4.05 12.76 -16.43
N GLN A 107 3.98 13.57 -15.36
CA GLN A 107 5.03 14.53 -15.01
C GLN A 107 6.39 13.88 -14.72
N PHE A 108 6.40 12.61 -14.37
CA PHE A 108 7.61 11.86 -14.04
C PHE A 108 7.98 10.82 -15.11
N SER A 109 7.16 10.65 -16.13
CA SER A 109 7.46 9.77 -17.27
C SER A 109 8.21 10.58 -18.31
N SER A 110 9.52 10.36 -18.43
CA SER A 110 10.39 11.01 -19.42
C SER A 110 10.49 10.24 -20.75
N SER A 111 9.80 9.09 -20.88
CA SER A 111 9.87 8.22 -22.05
C SER A 111 8.70 8.45 -23.00
N GLU A 112 8.95 8.40 -24.32
CA GLU A 112 7.92 8.40 -25.37
C GLU A 112 7.02 7.16 -25.30
N ASN A 113 7.48 6.08 -24.66
CA ASN A 113 6.72 4.87 -24.43
C ASN A 113 5.94 4.98 -23.12
N GLU A 114 4.62 4.85 -23.21
CA GLU A 114 3.73 4.81 -22.06
C GLU A 114 3.99 3.56 -21.23
N LYS A 115 4.51 3.75 -20.02
CA LYS A 115 4.75 2.67 -19.06
C LYS A 115 3.58 2.57 -18.10
N GLU A 116 3.24 1.35 -17.72
CA GLU A 116 2.34 1.08 -16.59
C GLU A 116 2.97 1.57 -15.26
N ILE A 117 2.16 1.73 -14.25
CA ILE A 117 2.61 2.29 -12.97
C ILE A 117 2.70 1.23 -11.87
N ILE A 118 3.70 1.41 -11.01
CA ILE A 118 3.76 0.77 -9.68
C ILE A 118 3.67 1.89 -8.64
N ASP A 119 2.64 1.87 -7.81
CA ASP A 119 2.46 2.79 -6.68
C ASP A 119 2.53 2.01 -5.38
N LYS A 120 3.52 2.33 -4.55
CA LYS A 120 3.73 1.70 -3.24
C LYS A 120 3.37 2.66 -2.10
N SER A 121 2.26 3.35 -2.22
CA SER A 121 1.71 4.14 -1.12
C SER A 121 0.93 3.21 -0.19
N LEU A 122 1.56 2.82 0.92
CA LEU A 122 1.06 1.77 1.82
C LEU A 122 -0.35 2.04 2.33
N ASP A 123 -0.67 3.31 2.57
CA ASP A 123 -1.99 3.76 3.05
C ASP A 123 -3.11 3.62 1.99
N ASN A 124 -2.78 3.24 0.76
CA ASN A 124 -3.78 2.99 -0.28
C ASN A 124 -4.75 1.84 0.05
N PHE A 125 -4.51 1.09 1.12
CA PHE A 125 -5.51 0.15 1.62
C PHE A 125 -6.82 0.85 2.05
N PHE A 126 -6.78 2.14 2.41
CA PHE A 126 -7.99 2.95 2.62
C PHE A 126 -8.72 3.28 1.31
N ASN A 127 -8.03 3.23 0.19
CA ASN A 127 -8.50 3.70 -1.11
C ASN A 127 -8.82 2.57 -2.10
N ILE A 128 -8.80 1.30 -1.68
CA ILE A 128 -8.98 0.13 -2.57
C ILE A 128 -10.22 0.25 -3.46
N GLU A 129 -11.37 0.61 -2.87
CA GLU A 129 -12.60 0.82 -3.65
C GLU A 129 -12.42 1.89 -4.72
N THR A 130 -11.85 3.03 -4.36
CA THR A 130 -11.61 4.15 -5.28
C THR A 130 -10.59 3.78 -6.36
N ILE A 131 -9.54 3.04 -6.01
CA ILE A 131 -8.55 2.53 -6.97
C ILE A 131 -9.23 1.67 -8.02
N LEU A 132 -10.06 0.72 -7.60
CA LEU A 132 -10.75 -0.18 -8.52
C LEU A 132 -11.90 0.49 -9.31
N LYS A 133 -12.40 1.65 -8.84
CA LYS A 133 -13.29 2.49 -9.67
C LYS A 133 -12.53 3.26 -10.75
N VAL A 134 -11.31 3.72 -10.48
CA VAL A 134 -10.46 4.41 -11.44
C VAL A 134 -9.78 3.43 -12.40
N PHE A 135 -9.27 2.32 -11.87
CA PHE A 135 -8.53 1.28 -12.58
C PHE A 135 -9.13 -0.11 -12.29
N PRO A 136 -10.15 -0.55 -13.01
CA PRO A 136 -10.85 -1.83 -12.72
C PRO A 136 -9.94 -3.06 -12.75
N ASP A 137 -8.92 -3.05 -13.61
CA ASP A 137 -7.96 -4.16 -13.78
C ASP A 137 -6.70 -4.01 -12.92
N ALA A 138 -6.66 -3.03 -12.01
CA ALA A 138 -5.53 -2.85 -11.12
C ALA A 138 -5.24 -4.11 -10.29
N LYS A 139 -3.95 -4.42 -10.14
CA LYS A 139 -3.46 -5.50 -9.28
C LYS A 139 -2.98 -4.91 -7.96
N ILE A 140 -3.44 -5.47 -6.86
CA ILE A 140 -3.15 -4.98 -5.51
C ILE A 140 -2.39 -6.05 -4.74
N ILE A 141 -1.17 -5.76 -4.35
CA ILE A 141 -0.33 -6.63 -3.54
C ILE A 141 -0.37 -6.14 -2.11
N ASN A 142 -0.99 -6.91 -1.24
CA ASN A 142 -1.01 -6.66 0.19
C ASN A 142 0.21 -7.30 0.85
N SER A 143 1.17 -6.49 1.25
CA SER A 143 2.39 -6.94 1.91
C SER A 143 2.16 -7.10 3.40
N THR A 144 2.46 -8.28 3.94
CA THR A 144 2.25 -8.62 5.35
C THR A 144 3.52 -9.15 6.01
N ARG A 145 3.49 -9.25 7.33
CA ARG A 145 4.54 -9.81 8.18
C ARG A 145 3.92 -10.36 9.44
N ASN A 146 4.63 -11.27 10.15
CA ASN A 146 4.23 -11.68 11.51
C ASN A 146 3.85 -10.44 12.32
N ILE A 147 2.67 -10.45 12.90
CA ILE A 147 2.08 -9.24 13.46
C ILE A 147 2.87 -8.69 14.65
N TYR A 148 3.40 -9.56 15.51
CA TYR A 148 4.25 -9.15 16.64
C TYR A 148 5.54 -8.52 16.17
N ASP A 149 6.20 -9.14 15.19
CA ASP A 149 7.43 -8.62 14.58
C ASP A 149 7.17 -7.29 13.90
N ASN A 150 6.01 -7.14 13.27
CA ASN A 150 5.64 -5.91 12.59
C ASN A 150 5.43 -4.75 13.57
N ILE A 151 4.69 -4.98 14.67
CA ILE A 151 4.47 -3.96 15.71
C ILE A 151 5.81 -3.48 16.26
N ILE A 152 6.70 -4.41 16.62
CA ILE A 152 8.00 -4.06 17.19
C ILE A 152 8.86 -3.33 16.16
N ALA A 153 8.87 -3.78 14.91
CA ALA A 153 9.64 -3.14 13.83
C ALA A 153 9.13 -1.72 13.49
N ILE A 154 7.84 -1.45 13.63
CA ILE A 154 7.27 -0.11 13.48
C ILE A 154 7.73 0.77 14.65
N TYR A 155 7.58 0.28 15.88
CA TYR A 155 7.93 1.01 17.10
C TYR A 155 9.44 1.32 17.16
N GLU A 156 10.30 0.33 16.87
CA GLU A 156 11.77 0.46 16.86
C GLU A 156 12.24 1.58 15.89
N LYS A 157 11.55 1.75 14.75
CA LYS A 157 11.96 2.70 13.72
C LYS A 157 11.56 4.15 13.98
N LEU A 158 10.72 4.40 14.99
CA LEU A 158 10.29 5.77 15.34
C LEU A 158 9.93 6.56 14.08
N LEU A 159 8.99 6.06 13.28
CA LEU A 159 8.64 6.63 11.97
C LEU A 159 8.08 8.05 12.14
N ALA A 160 8.94 9.06 12.15
CA ALA A 160 8.63 10.45 12.54
C ALA A 160 7.46 11.08 11.78
N LYS A 161 7.20 10.63 10.56
CA LYS A 161 6.08 11.12 9.73
C LYS A 161 4.74 10.46 10.05
N LEU A 162 4.71 9.41 10.87
CA LEU A 162 3.53 8.64 11.19
C LEU A 162 3.16 8.84 12.66
N SER A 163 2.26 9.77 12.94
CA SER A 163 1.86 10.15 14.31
C SER A 163 1.35 8.97 15.15
N TRP A 164 0.76 7.96 14.51
CA TRP A 164 0.27 6.74 15.17
C TRP A 164 1.37 5.71 15.49
N ALA A 165 2.60 5.90 15.00
CA ALA A 165 3.69 4.92 15.14
C ALA A 165 4.55 5.12 16.39
N HIS A 166 4.14 6.00 17.33
CA HIS A 166 4.95 6.43 18.47
C HIS A 166 4.57 5.77 19.80
N THR A 167 3.40 5.16 19.91
CA THR A 167 2.97 4.37 21.07
C THR A 167 2.49 3.01 20.65
N ILE A 168 2.67 2.00 21.51
CA ILE A 168 2.17 0.64 21.21
C ILE A 168 0.66 0.65 21.02
N LYS A 169 -0.07 1.38 21.85
CA LYS A 169 -1.53 1.45 21.74
C LYS A 169 -1.99 2.02 20.39
N ASP A 170 -1.40 3.12 19.93
CA ASP A 170 -1.78 3.74 18.66
C ASP A 170 -1.42 2.84 17.47
N ILE A 171 -0.30 2.10 17.56
CA ILE A 171 0.08 1.09 16.57
C ILE A 171 -0.97 -0.02 16.52
N LEU A 172 -1.39 -0.55 17.67
CA LEU A 172 -2.41 -1.60 17.75
C LEU A 172 -3.76 -1.13 17.20
N ASP A 173 -4.20 0.07 17.57
CA ASP A 173 -5.43 0.67 17.05
C ASP A 173 -5.39 0.82 15.52
N TYR A 174 -4.25 1.23 14.97
CA TYR A 174 -4.08 1.37 13.53
C TYR A 174 -4.07 0.03 12.80
N ILE A 175 -3.41 -0.96 13.38
CA ILE A 175 -3.39 -2.34 12.84
C ILE A 175 -4.80 -2.94 12.87
N ASP A 176 -5.57 -2.74 13.91
CA ASP A 176 -6.95 -3.22 14.00
C ASP A 176 -7.82 -2.66 12.87
N ILE A 177 -7.66 -1.37 12.56
CA ILE A 177 -8.32 -0.71 11.42
C ILE A 177 -7.89 -1.38 10.11
N TYR A 178 -6.59 -1.54 9.89
CA TYR A 178 -6.03 -2.16 8.70
C TYR A 178 -6.54 -3.58 8.49
N LEU A 179 -6.53 -4.42 9.53
CA LEU A 179 -6.96 -5.82 9.44
C LEU A 179 -8.44 -5.93 9.05
N ARG A 180 -9.31 -5.10 9.64
CA ARG A 180 -10.75 -5.07 9.30
C ARG A 180 -11.00 -4.63 7.86
N ILE A 181 -10.29 -3.60 7.39
CA ILE A 181 -10.39 -3.12 6.01
C ILE A 181 -9.91 -4.19 5.03
N MET A 182 -8.77 -4.82 5.32
CA MET A 182 -8.22 -5.85 4.44
C MET A 182 -9.07 -7.12 4.41
N ASP A 183 -9.64 -7.56 5.53
CA ASP A 183 -10.58 -8.69 5.56
C ASP A 183 -11.81 -8.43 4.67
N TYR A 184 -12.37 -7.21 4.75
CA TYR A 184 -13.50 -6.82 3.90
C TYR A 184 -13.14 -6.82 2.41
N TYR A 185 -12.04 -6.16 2.02
CA TYR A 185 -11.72 -6.02 0.60
C TYR A 185 -11.17 -7.30 -0.04
N LYS A 186 -10.45 -8.13 0.67
CA LYS A 186 -10.02 -9.45 0.18
C LYS A 186 -11.21 -10.35 -0.17
N LYS A 187 -12.31 -10.26 0.60
CA LYS A 187 -13.55 -10.97 0.30
C LYS A 187 -14.30 -10.36 -0.88
N LYS A 188 -14.29 -9.03 -0.99
CA LYS A 188 -15.03 -8.31 -2.04
C LYS A 188 -14.33 -8.37 -3.40
N TYR A 189 -13.00 -8.34 -3.44
CA TYR A 189 -12.18 -8.27 -4.65
C TYR A 189 -11.07 -9.34 -4.69
N PRO A 190 -11.42 -10.64 -4.62
CA PRO A 190 -10.44 -11.72 -4.52
C PRO A 190 -9.55 -11.84 -5.77
N GLN A 191 -10.01 -11.37 -6.92
CA GLN A 191 -9.26 -11.40 -8.18
C GLN A 191 -8.26 -10.25 -8.32
N ASN A 192 -8.47 -9.16 -7.59
CA ASN A 192 -7.63 -7.97 -7.66
C ASN A 192 -6.62 -7.88 -6.52
N ILE A 193 -6.74 -8.69 -5.47
CA ILE A 193 -5.91 -8.58 -4.26
C ILE A 193 -5.23 -9.90 -3.94
N ILE A 194 -3.88 -9.87 -3.89
CA ILE A 194 -3.05 -10.97 -3.39
C ILE A 194 -2.38 -10.56 -2.07
N THR A 195 -2.16 -11.51 -1.17
CA THR A 195 -1.39 -11.28 0.05
C THR A 195 -0.06 -12.02 -0.02
N ILE A 196 1.03 -11.30 0.24
CA ILE A 196 2.40 -11.80 0.27
C ILE A 196 2.99 -11.52 1.65
N SER A 197 3.43 -12.55 2.35
CA SER A 197 4.12 -12.38 3.63
C SER A 197 5.63 -12.24 3.42
N LEU A 198 6.27 -11.41 4.23
CA LEU A 198 7.72 -11.23 4.20
C LEU A 198 8.44 -12.55 4.52
N GLU A 199 7.89 -13.33 5.45
CA GLU A 199 8.42 -14.63 5.85
C GLU A 199 8.46 -15.60 4.67
N SER A 200 7.32 -15.76 3.97
CA SER A 200 7.21 -16.63 2.81
C SER A 200 8.14 -16.18 1.69
N LEU A 201 8.16 -14.87 1.40
CA LEU A 201 9.02 -14.31 0.36
C LEU A 201 10.52 -14.54 0.64
N ASN A 202 10.92 -14.50 1.91
CA ASN A 202 12.32 -14.72 2.29
C ASN A 202 12.71 -16.20 2.29
N ASN A 203 11.78 -17.10 2.65
CA ASN A 203 12.05 -18.52 2.74
C ASN A 203 11.91 -19.24 1.38
N ASP A 204 10.88 -18.88 0.63
CA ASP A 204 10.48 -19.54 -0.62
C ASP A 204 10.46 -18.54 -1.79
N LYS A 205 11.56 -17.78 -1.94
CA LYS A 205 11.65 -16.66 -2.89
C LYS A 205 11.22 -17.01 -4.31
N TYR A 206 11.53 -18.21 -4.81
CA TYR A 206 11.17 -18.65 -6.15
C TYR A 206 9.65 -18.84 -6.29
N ILE A 207 9.02 -19.48 -5.32
CA ILE A 207 7.57 -19.74 -5.32
C ILE A 207 6.81 -18.43 -5.19
N GLU A 208 7.17 -17.61 -4.20
CA GLU A 208 6.43 -16.36 -3.93
C GLU A 208 6.63 -15.31 -5.03
N THR A 209 7.82 -15.22 -5.65
CA THR A 209 8.01 -14.31 -6.78
C THR A 209 7.27 -14.76 -8.01
N LYS A 210 7.26 -16.07 -8.34
CA LYS A 210 6.43 -16.59 -9.44
C LYS A 210 4.95 -16.26 -9.24
N LYS A 211 4.45 -16.46 -8.02
CA LYS A 211 3.07 -16.14 -7.66
C LYS A 211 2.75 -14.64 -7.82
N ILE A 212 3.68 -13.74 -7.46
CA ILE A 212 3.52 -12.29 -7.67
C ILE A 212 3.45 -11.98 -9.16
N PHE A 213 4.38 -12.53 -9.95
CA PHE A 213 4.49 -12.25 -11.38
C PHE A 213 3.29 -12.79 -12.17
N GLU A 214 2.85 -14.01 -11.85
CA GLU A 214 1.64 -14.59 -12.42
C GLU A 214 0.40 -13.76 -12.11
N PHE A 215 0.23 -13.35 -10.85
CA PHE A 215 -0.87 -12.49 -10.44
C PHE A 215 -0.89 -11.13 -11.15
N CYS A 216 0.28 -10.55 -11.40
CA CYS A 216 0.44 -9.25 -12.07
C CYS A 216 0.51 -9.36 -13.60
N ASP A 217 0.35 -10.54 -14.18
CA ASP A 217 0.52 -10.80 -15.62
C ASP A 217 1.92 -10.40 -16.15
N LEU A 218 2.98 -10.59 -15.33
CA LEU A 218 4.36 -10.26 -15.64
C LEU A 218 5.17 -11.49 -16.06
N SER A 219 6.19 -11.28 -16.92
CA SER A 219 7.13 -12.34 -17.31
C SER A 219 8.16 -12.55 -16.20
N TRP A 220 8.18 -13.75 -15.63
CA TRP A 220 9.13 -14.11 -14.59
C TRP A 220 10.42 -14.67 -15.19
N ASN A 221 11.58 -14.23 -14.67
CA ASN A 221 12.90 -14.82 -14.92
C ASN A 221 13.78 -14.70 -13.67
N GLU A 222 14.94 -15.36 -13.62
CA GLU A 222 15.82 -15.34 -12.45
C GLU A 222 16.56 -14.02 -12.25
N GLU A 223 16.65 -13.18 -13.27
CA GLU A 223 17.32 -11.86 -13.20
C GLU A 223 16.63 -10.93 -12.20
N ILE A 224 15.37 -11.21 -11.84
CA ILE A 224 14.67 -10.45 -10.79
C ILE A 224 15.38 -10.47 -9.46
N PHE A 225 16.20 -11.50 -9.16
CA PHE A 225 16.97 -11.59 -7.93
C PHE A 225 18.22 -10.71 -7.93
N GLU A 226 18.63 -10.19 -9.09
CA GLU A 226 19.75 -9.28 -9.25
C GLU A 226 19.37 -7.80 -9.01
N PHE A 227 18.13 -7.52 -8.52
CA PHE A 227 17.65 -6.17 -8.28
C PHE A 227 18.62 -5.33 -7.43
N HIS A 228 19.37 -5.96 -6.52
CA HIS A 228 20.32 -5.33 -5.60
C HIS A 228 21.61 -4.84 -6.28
N LYS A 229 21.91 -5.31 -7.49
CA LYS A 229 23.10 -4.92 -8.29
C LYS A 229 22.87 -3.68 -9.14
N ARG A 230 21.67 -3.10 -9.14
CA ARG A 230 21.34 -1.96 -9.99
C ARG A 230 21.92 -0.66 -9.44
N ASP A 231 22.61 0.10 -10.26
CA ASP A 231 23.18 1.41 -9.92
C ASP A 231 22.11 2.46 -9.61
N ASN A 232 20.91 2.32 -10.19
CA ASN A 232 19.80 3.28 -10.10
C ASN A 232 18.77 2.94 -9.00
N LEU A 233 19.09 2.12 -8.01
CA LEU A 233 18.23 1.87 -6.86
C LEU A 233 18.12 3.12 -5.97
N TYR A 234 17.37 4.12 -6.44
CA TYR A 234 17.06 5.30 -5.65
C TYR A 234 15.88 5.01 -4.72
N ILE A 235 16.17 4.38 -3.58
CA ILE A 235 15.16 3.99 -2.60
C ILE A 235 15.13 5.04 -1.49
N LYS A 236 14.08 5.85 -1.45
CA LYS A 236 13.86 6.88 -0.41
C LYS A 236 13.35 6.34 0.94
N THR A 237 13.36 5.01 1.14
CA THR A 237 12.79 4.42 2.35
C THR A 237 13.85 4.00 3.36
N SER A 238 13.44 3.86 4.63
CA SER A 238 14.30 3.37 5.72
C SER A 238 14.79 1.92 5.54
N SER A 239 14.33 1.22 4.49
CA SER A 239 14.72 -0.16 4.14
C SER A 239 15.88 -0.25 3.16
N ASN A 240 16.46 0.87 2.73
CA ASN A 240 17.47 0.94 1.67
C ASN A 240 18.70 0.05 1.94
N VAL A 241 19.19 0.02 3.18
CA VAL A 241 20.38 -0.78 3.53
C VAL A 241 20.12 -2.29 3.39
N GLN A 242 18.90 -2.74 3.73
CA GLN A 242 18.53 -4.16 3.68
C GLN A 242 18.40 -4.69 2.25
N LEU A 243 18.07 -3.83 1.29
CA LEU A 243 17.88 -4.24 -0.11
C LEU A 243 19.18 -4.45 -0.86
N ARG A 244 20.29 -3.85 -0.41
CA ARG A 244 21.60 -4.00 -1.06
C ARG A 244 22.22 -5.38 -0.91
N THR A 245 21.68 -6.20 -0.01
CA THR A 245 22.19 -7.57 0.26
C THR A 245 21.35 -8.66 -0.41
N GLY A 246 20.34 -8.26 -1.22
CA GLY A 246 19.39 -9.21 -1.83
C GLY A 246 18.40 -9.78 -0.81
N ILE A 247 17.68 -10.85 -1.21
CA ILE A 247 16.71 -11.52 -0.34
C ILE A 247 17.46 -12.37 0.70
N GLN A 248 17.31 -12.02 1.97
CA GLN A 248 17.91 -12.72 3.10
C GLN A 248 16.90 -13.67 3.75
N SER A 249 17.36 -14.73 4.42
CA SER A 249 16.49 -15.59 5.23
C SER A 249 15.83 -14.80 6.35
N TYR A 250 14.56 -15.14 6.67
CA TYR A 250 13.82 -14.47 7.74
C TYR A 250 14.30 -14.94 9.11
N ASP A 251 14.64 -14.00 9.99
CA ASP A 251 15.02 -14.30 11.37
C ASP A 251 13.78 -14.29 12.28
N TYR A 252 13.23 -15.47 12.52
CA TYR A 252 12.07 -15.68 13.40
C TYR A 252 12.33 -15.37 14.87
N ASN A 253 13.57 -15.26 15.31
CA ASN A 253 13.93 -15.05 16.71
C ASN A 253 14.20 -13.58 17.04
N LYS A 254 14.40 -12.74 16.04
CA LYS A 254 14.82 -11.35 16.20
C LYS A 254 14.01 -10.60 17.25
N TYR A 255 12.70 -10.73 17.25
CA TYR A 255 11.79 -9.97 18.12
C TYR A 255 11.06 -10.82 19.16
N LYS A 256 11.24 -12.15 19.14
CA LYS A 256 10.50 -13.10 19.97
C LYS A 256 10.56 -12.79 21.48
N ARG A 257 11.70 -12.27 21.96
CA ARG A 257 11.90 -11.87 23.37
C ARG A 257 10.95 -10.77 23.85
N TYR A 258 10.39 -10.00 22.92
CA TYR A 258 9.48 -8.89 23.23
C TYR A 258 8.00 -9.25 23.16
N TYR A 259 7.63 -10.45 22.73
CA TYR A 259 6.22 -10.85 22.56
C TYR A 259 5.44 -10.83 23.88
N SER A 260 6.12 -11.05 25.01
CA SER A 260 5.50 -10.96 26.34
C SER A 260 4.93 -9.56 26.66
N LEU A 261 5.44 -8.50 26.03
CA LEU A 261 4.96 -7.12 26.21
C LEU A 261 3.50 -6.94 25.75
N PHE A 262 3.00 -7.83 24.89
CA PHE A 262 1.65 -7.72 24.34
C PHE A 262 0.59 -8.46 25.17
N LYS A 263 0.98 -9.14 26.25
CA LYS A 263 0.08 -9.97 27.05
C LYS A 263 -1.17 -9.20 27.52
N ASP A 264 -0.99 -7.98 28.01
CA ASP A 264 -2.09 -7.15 28.54
C ASP A 264 -3.01 -6.60 27.47
N TYR A 265 -2.52 -6.50 26.22
CA TYR A 265 -3.29 -6.02 25.07
C TYR A 265 -4.19 -7.09 24.46
N LYS A 266 -3.90 -8.38 24.67
CA LYS A 266 -4.64 -9.51 24.08
C LYS A 266 -6.14 -9.49 24.37
N LYS A 267 -6.54 -8.98 25.51
CA LYS A 267 -7.95 -8.83 25.91
C LYS A 267 -8.72 -7.78 25.09
N ASN A 268 -8.00 -6.85 24.44
CA ASN A 268 -8.61 -5.76 23.68
C ASN A 268 -8.49 -5.96 22.17
N TYR A 269 -7.61 -6.87 21.72
CA TYR A 269 -7.33 -7.13 20.32
C TYR A 269 -7.26 -8.64 20.08
N ASP A 270 -8.39 -9.25 19.68
CA ASP A 270 -8.53 -10.69 19.51
C ASP A 270 -7.52 -11.30 18.54
N TRP A 271 -7.14 -10.54 17.50
CA TRP A 271 -6.15 -10.95 16.51
C TRP A 271 -4.72 -11.13 17.08
N LEU A 272 -4.43 -10.66 18.29
CA LEU A 272 -3.18 -10.97 19.00
C LEU A 272 -3.17 -12.39 19.61
N ASN A 273 -4.27 -13.12 19.56
CA ASN A 273 -4.35 -14.48 20.11
C ASN A 273 -4.13 -15.57 19.05
N ASN A 274 -4.04 -15.17 17.78
CA ASN A 274 -3.85 -16.05 16.61
C ASN A 274 -2.34 -16.16 16.22
#